data_577d229365580db495609ade9e7406b6
#
_entry.id   577d229365580db495609ade9e7406b6
#
_cell.length_a   1.000
_cell.length_b   1.000
_cell.length_c   1.000
_cell.angle_alpha   90.00
_cell.angle_beta   90.00
_cell.angle_gamma   90.00
#
_symmetry.space_group_name_H-M   'P 1'
#
loop_
_entity.id
_entity.type
_entity.pdbx_description
1 polymer ?
#
loop_
_entity_poly.entity_id
_entity_poly.type
_entity_poly.pdbx_seq_one_letter_code
_entity_poly.pdbx_strand_id
1 'polypeptide(L)'
;MNDYFYGWYFRCQGKEGCAAVIPAVHLSSEKRSCSIQVITEKGSFYREFPVSRFRLNRKKGVMQIGENLFSSKGIRLNMEAFRTEEEKQKNTGKQDKKAEKKSVTVRGALRFGEFARPKYDIMGPFAWIPAMECRHTVYSMRHRVDGYLRVDQEKLIFQKGAGYMEGDSGHSFPEKYIWTQQFFPRGSFMTAAATVPLAKVGFTGTVGFLFTGKKEYRFAT
;
A
#
# COMPACT_ATOMS: atom_id res chain seq x y z
N MET A 1 25.53 2.71 -2.92
CA MET A 1 24.27 3.52 -2.84
C MET A 1 23.41 2.76 -1.88
N ASN A 2 22.90 3.41 -0.82
CA ASN A 2 22.07 2.71 0.15
C ASN A 2 20.74 2.34 -0.51
N ASP A 3 20.20 1.19 -0.16
CA ASP A 3 18.89 0.74 -0.61
C ASP A 3 17.83 1.75 -0.20
N TYR A 4 16.83 1.95 -1.07
CA TYR A 4 15.75 2.88 -0.81
C TYR A 4 14.46 2.39 -1.48
N PHE A 5 13.35 2.47 -0.75
CA PHE A 5 12.02 2.26 -1.31
C PHE A 5 11.12 3.44 -1.01
N TYR A 6 10.12 3.61 -1.88
CA TYR A 6 9.03 4.56 -1.69
C TYR A 6 7.77 4.00 -2.32
N GLY A 7 6.70 3.91 -1.57
CA GLY A 7 5.45 3.36 -2.05
C GLY A 7 4.23 3.99 -1.40
N TRP A 8 3.08 3.79 -2.04
CA TRP A 8 1.76 4.11 -1.50
C TRP A 8 0.93 2.85 -1.39
N TYR A 9 0.07 2.84 -0.40
CA TYR A 9 -0.94 1.81 -0.18
C TYR A 9 -2.31 2.46 -0.22
N PHE A 10 -3.17 2.00 -1.12
CA PHE A 10 -4.55 2.41 -1.23
C PHE A 10 -5.43 1.21 -0.90
N ARG A 11 -6.25 1.31 0.14
CA ARG A 11 -7.30 0.34 0.41
C ARG A 11 -8.64 0.91 0.03
N CYS A 12 -9.42 0.17 -0.76
CA CYS A 12 -10.74 0.54 -1.22
C CYS A 12 -11.72 -0.58 -0.86
N GLN A 13 -12.80 -0.26 -0.19
CA GLN A 13 -13.85 -1.21 0.21
C GLN A 13 -15.20 -0.75 -0.31
N GLY A 14 -15.84 -1.58 -1.12
CA GLY A 14 -17.20 -1.45 -1.62
C GLY A 14 -18.17 -2.37 -0.89
N LYS A 15 -19.40 -2.48 -1.40
CA LYS A 15 -20.39 -3.45 -0.92
C LYS A 15 -20.07 -4.87 -1.39
N GLU A 16 -19.49 -5.01 -2.58
CA GLU A 16 -19.28 -6.29 -3.27
C GLU A 16 -17.86 -6.83 -3.08
N GLY A 17 -16.99 -6.13 -2.37
CA GLY A 17 -15.63 -6.58 -2.13
C GLY A 17 -14.66 -5.45 -1.81
N CYS A 18 -13.41 -5.81 -1.69
CA CYS A 18 -12.32 -4.88 -1.40
C CYS A 18 -11.15 -5.06 -2.37
N ALA A 19 -10.37 -4.00 -2.52
CA ALA A 19 -9.10 -4.03 -3.22
C ALA A 19 -8.05 -3.20 -2.48
N ALA A 20 -6.80 -3.69 -2.47
CA ALA A 20 -5.64 -2.88 -2.15
C ALA A 20 -4.79 -2.68 -3.41
N VAL A 21 -4.26 -1.47 -3.59
CA VAL A 21 -3.38 -1.11 -4.72
C VAL A 21 -2.12 -0.49 -4.17
N ILE A 22 -0.98 -1.07 -4.54
CA ILE A 22 0.33 -0.73 -3.96
C ILE A 22 1.32 -0.40 -5.08
N PRO A 23 1.41 0.87 -5.52
CA PRO A 23 2.48 1.32 -6.39
C PRO A 23 3.73 1.62 -5.56
N ALA A 24 4.89 1.14 -6.02
CA ALA A 24 6.16 1.35 -5.33
C ALA A 24 7.34 1.48 -6.29
N VAL A 25 8.41 2.13 -5.83
CA VAL A 25 9.73 2.14 -6.45
C VAL A 25 10.74 1.57 -5.48
N HIS A 26 11.64 0.75 -6.00
CA HIS A 26 12.72 0.10 -5.26
C HIS A 26 14.04 0.45 -5.93
N LEU A 27 14.95 1.01 -5.15
CA LEU A 27 16.27 1.43 -5.60
C LEU A 27 17.31 0.73 -4.72
N SER A 28 17.96 -0.30 -5.24
CA SER A 28 19.07 -0.96 -4.57
C SER A 28 20.34 -0.91 -5.44
N SER A 29 21.47 -1.31 -4.87
CA SER A 29 22.72 -1.47 -5.60
C SER A 29 22.62 -2.55 -6.69
N GLU A 30 21.81 -3.59 -6.44
CA GLU A 30 21.67 -4.73 -7.34
C GLU A 30 20.55 -4.54 -8.36
N LYS A 31 19.46 -3.87 -7.98
CA LYS A 31 18.28 -3.75 -8.83
C LYS A 31 17.54 -2.42 -8.61
N ARG A 32 17.14 -1.82 -9.71
CA ARG A 32 16.31 -0.60 -9.72
C ARG A 32 15.04 -0.86 -10.51
N SER A 33 13.92 -0.90 -9.83
CA SER A 33 12.62 -1.23 -10.42
C SER A 33 11.50 -0.41 -9.79
N CYS A 34 10.33 -0.44 -10.42
CA CYS A 34 9.08 -0.01 -9.81
C CYS A 34 8.03 -1.08 -10.07
N SER A 35 7.01 -1.10 -9.23
CA SER A 35 6.01 -2.15 -9.28
C SER A 35 4.62 -1.65 -8.94
N ILE A 36 3.63 -2.42 -9.35
CA ILE A 36 2.24 -2.25 -8.92
C ILE A 36 1.75 -3.62 -8.48
N GLN A 37 1.26 -3.69 -7.24
CA GLN A 37 0.54 -4.85 -6.72
C GLN A 37 -0.93 -4.48 -6.53
N VAL A 38 -1.82 -5.39 -6.93
CA VAL A 38 -3.26 -5.30 -6.69
C VAL A 38 -3.69 -6.54 -5.94
N ILE A 39 -4.30 -6.36 -4.78
CA ILE A 39 -4.77 -7.44 -3.92
C ILE A 39 -6.30 -7.34 -3.86
N THR A 40 -6.98 -8.45 -4.11
CA THR A 40 -8.43 -8.60 -3.98
C THR A 40 -8.73 -9.84 -3.14
N GLU A 41 -9.98 -10.12 -2.86
CA GLU A 41 -10.39 -11.37 -2.19
C GLU A 41 -10.01 -12.63 -2.98
N LYS A 42 -9.80 -12.51 -4.30
CA LYS A 42 -9.43 -13.62 -5.19
C LYS A 42 -7.92 -13.83 -5.35
N GLY A 43 -7.11 -12.99 -4.76
CA GLY A 43 -5.65 -13.14 -4.77
C GLY A 43 -4.89 -11.83 -4.98
N SER A 44 -3.59 -12.00 -5.14
CA SER A 44 -2.64 -10.93 -5.37
C SER A 44 -2.10 -10.98 -6.80
N PHE A 45 -2.02 -9.82 -7.44
CA PHE A 45 -1.61 -9.63 -8.83
C PHE A 45 -0.50 -8.58 -8.86
N TYR A 46 0.62 -8.91 -9.46
CA TYR A 46 1.84 -8.11 -9.43
C TYR A 46 2.39 -7.84 -10.82
N ARG A 47 2.86 -6.64 -11.05
CA ARG A 47 3.61 -6.26 -12.24
C ARG A 47 4.82 -5.42 -11.84
N GLU A 48 5.99 -5.85 -12.31
CA GLU A 48 7.22 -5.06 -12.23
C GLU A 48 7.44 -4.29 -13.54
N PHE A 49 8.00 -3.10 -13.41
CA PHE A 49 8.37 -2.23 -14.52
C PHE A 49 9.81 -1.73 -14.35
N PRO A 50 10.51 -1.42 -15.43
CA PRO A 50 11.79 -0.70 -15.36
C PRO A 50 11.61 0.63 -14.63
N VAL A 51 12.59 1.03 -13.81
CA VAL A 51 12.53 2.31 -13.06
C VAL A 51 12.35 3.53 -13.96
N SER A 52 12.75 3.45 -15.24
CA SER A 52 12.52 4.49 -16.24
C SER A 52 11.04 4.81 -16.50
N ARG A 53 10.14 3.90 -16.12
CA ARG A 53 8.68 4.10 -16.19
C ARG A 53 8.11 4.81 -14.97
N PHE A 54 8.90 5.04 -13.92
CA PHE A 54 8.46 5.71 -12.70
C PHE A 54 8.59 7.23 -12.85
N ARG A 55 7.55 7.95 -12.46
CA ARG A 55 7.54 9.42 -12.35
C ARG A 55 6.81 9.82 -11.07
N LEU A 56 7.39 10.74 -10.31
CA LEU A 56 6.78 11.28 -9.09
C LEU A 56 6.79 12.82 -9.17
N ASN A 57 5.62 13.41 -9.25
CA ASN A 57 5.45 14.85 -9.09
C ASN A 57 5.01 15.15 -7.65
N ARG A 58 5.99 15.44 -6.78
CA ARG A 58 5.74 15.71 -5.35
C ARG A 58 4.84 16.94 -5.14
N LYS A 59 5.00 17.98 -5.95
CA LYS A 59 4.18 19.22 -5.83
C LYS A 59 2.71 18.97 -6.11
N LYS A 60 2.41 18.13 -7.10
CA LYS A 60 1.03 17.75 -7.46
C LYS A 60 0.51 16.52 -6.68
N GLY A 61 1.37 15.82 -5.92
CA GLY A 61 1.01 14.58 -5.26
C GLY A 61 0.55 13.49 -6.24
N VAL A 62 1.29 13.35 -7.37
CA VAL A 62 0.96 12.37 -8.42
C VAL A 62 2.15 11.45 -8.65
N MET A 63 1.89 10.15 -8.56
CA MET A 63 2.81 9.09 -8.95
C MET A 63 2.30 8.45 -10.26
N GLN A 64 3.22 8.16 -11.17
CA GLN A 64 2.94 7.46 -12.42
C GLN A 64 3.91 6.28 -12.57
N ILE A 65 3.38 5.13 -12.95
CA ILE A 65 4.15 3.94 -13.32
C ILE A 65 3.60 3.42 -14.65
N GLY A 66 4.36 3.61 -15.73
CA GLY A 66 3.87 3.36 -17.08
C GLY A 66 2.63 4.22 -17.40
N GLU A 67 1.52 3.58 -17.74
CA GLU A 67 0.23 4.24 -18.02
C GLU A 67 -0.65 4.40 -16.76
N ASN A 68 -0.19 3.89 -15.61
CA ASN A 68 -0.96 3.88 -14.38
C ASN A 68 -0.70 5.15 -13.59
N LEU A 69 -1.77 5.75 -13.04
CA LEU A 69 -1.72 7.01 -12.31
C LEU A 69 -2.29 6.83 -10.90
N PHE A 70 -1.63 7.45 -9.94
CA PHE A 70 -1.98 7.41 -8.51
C PHE A 70 -1.91 8.80 -7.91
N SER A 71 -2.94 9.19 -7.17
CA SER A 71 -2.99 10.49 -6.50
C SER A 71 -4.01 10.50 -5.38
N SER A 72 -4.05 11.58 -4.60
CA SER A 72 -5.13 11.83 -3.64
C SER A 72 -6.50 12.06 -4.26
N LYS A 73 -6.61 12.21 -5.59
CA LYS A 73 -7.88 12.36 -6.30
C LYS A 73 -8.40 11.05 -6.87
N GLY A 74 -7.57 10.02 -6.92
CA GLY A 74 -7.95 8.71 -7.45
C GLY A 74 -6.80 7.94 -8.07
N ILE A 75 -7.14 6.79 -8.60
CA ILE A 75 -6.25 5.86 -9.31
C ILE A 75 -6.80 5.57 -10.70
N ARG A 76 -5.91 5.36 -11.66
CA ARG A 76 -6.22 4.80 -12.97
C ARG A 76 -5.24 3.68 -13.25
N LEU A 77 -5.76 2.49 -13.54
CA LEU A 77 -4.98 1.30 -13.88
C LEU A 77 -5.28 0.86 -15.32
N ASN A 78 -4.23 0.50 -16.03
CA ASN A 78 -4.25 -0.16 -17.32
C ASN A 78 -2.95 -0.96 -17.48
N MET A 79 -2.98 -2.23 -17.08
CA MET A 79 -1.79 -3.09 -17.14
C MET A 79 -2.15 -4.56 -17.26
N GLU A 80 -1.21 -5.33 -17.76
CA GLU A 80 -1.12 -6.77 -17.59
C GLU A 80 -0.38 -7.05 -16.27
N ALA A 81 -0.85 -7.98 -15.48
CA ALA A 81 -0.23 -8.41 -14.23
C ALA A 81 -0.17 -9.94 -14.16
N PHE A 82 0.63 -10.47 -13.24
CA PHE A 82 0.74 -11.88 -13.00
C PHE A 82 0.23 -12.20 -11.60
N ARG A 83 -0.50 -13.30 -11.46
CA ARG A 83 -0.92 -13.78 -10.15
C ARG A 83 0.32 -14.13 -9.34
N THR A 84 0.44 -13.59 -8.14
CA THR A 84 1.46 -14.01 -7.19
C THR A 84 0.98 -15.32 -6.58
N GLU A 85 1.71 -16.41 -6.81
CA GLU A 85 1.47 -17.66 -6.11
C GLU A 85 1.86 -17.45 -4.66
N GLU A 86 0.99 -17.83 -3.71
CA GLU A 86 1.40 -18.01 -2.33
C GLU A 86 2.49 -19.08 -2.34
N GLU A 87 3.64 -18.80 -1.74
CA GLU A 87 4.67 -19.81 -1.51
C GLU A 87 4.05 -20.92 -0.64
N LYS A 88 3.51 -21.95 -1.28
CA LYS A 88 3.22 -23.20 -0.59
C LYS A 88 4.54 -23.67 -0.05
N GLN A 89 4.65 -23.73 1.28
CA GLN A 89 5.80 -24.32 1.97
C GLN A 89 6.26 -25.55 1.21
N LYS A 90 7.48 -25.48 0.66
CA LYS A 90 8.11 -26.60 -0.04
C LYS A 90 8.37 -27.75 0.94
N ASN A 91 7.37 -28.59 1.10
CA ASN A 91 7.54 -29.95 1.62
C ASN A 91 7.10 -30.90 0.52
N THR A 92 7.93 -31.05 -0.50
CA THR A 92 8.11 -32.30 -1.29
C THR A 92 9.07 -31.99 -2.44
N GLY A 93 10.19 -32.71 -2.46
CA GLY A 93 11.24 -32.59 -3.46
C GLY A 93 10.83 -33.16 -4.83
N LYS A 94 10.01 -32.42 -5.57
CA LYS A 94 9.81 -32.64 -7.02
C LYS A 94 9.99 -31.31 -7.71
N GLN A 95 10.96 -31.27 -8.63
CA GLN A 95 11.13 -30.17 -9.60
C GLN A 95 9.88 -30.12 -10.48
N ASP A 96 8.94 -29.23 -10.12
CA ASP A 96 7.80 -28.96 -10.98
C ASP A 96 8.22 -28.02 -12.12
N LYS A 97 7.88 -28.46 -13.34
CA LYS A 97 8.01 -27.71 -14.59
C LYS A 97 7.50 -26.30 -14.38
N LYS A 98 8.28 -25.31 -14.85
CA LYS A 98 7.95 -23.89 -14.90
C LYS A 98 6.53 -23.71 -15.48
N ALA A 99 5.51 -23.60 -14.63
CA ALA A 99 4.16 -23.30 -15.07
C ALA A 99 4.21 -21.90 -15.72
N GLU A 100 3.72 -21.77 -16.94
CA GLU A 100 3.57 -20.48 -17.59
C GLU A 100 2.67 -19.60 -16.71
N LYS A 101 3.24 -18.53 -16.17
CA LYS A 101 2.49 -17.56 -15.37
C LYS A 101 1.47 -16.88 -16.29
N LYS A 102 0.21 -17.29 -16.22
CA LYS A 102 -0.88 -16.71 -16.99
C LYS A 102 -1.02 -15.23 -16.57
N SER A 103 -0.87 -14.32 -17.53
CA SER A 103 -1.13 -12.90 -17.32
C SER A 103 -2.62 -12.63 -17.17
N VAL A 104 -2.98 -11.66 -16.37
CA VAL A 104 -4.34 -11.15 -16.21
C VAL A 104 -4.36 -9.65 -16.48
N THR A 105 -5.43 -9.17 -17.08
CA THR A 105 -5.62 -7.74 -17.31
C THR A 105 -6.16 -7.07 -16.05
N VAL A 106 -5.51 -5.97 -15.63
CA VAL A 106 -5.97 -5.10 -14.54
C VAL A 106 -6.29 -3.72 -15.10
N ARG A 107 -7.56 -3.32 -15.06
CA ARG A 107 -8.05 -2.05 -15.62
C ARG A 107 -9.09 -1.41 -14.73
N GLY A 108 -9.14 -0.07 -14.75
CA GLY A 108 -10.20 0.68 -14.11
C GLY A 108 -9.76 2.05 -13.65
N ALA A 109 -10.74 2.76 -13.08
CA ALA A 109 -10.51 4.07 -12.49
C ALA A 109 -11.33 4.22 -11.22
N LEU A 110 -10.68 4.70 -10.17
CA LEU A 110 -11.30 5.08 -8.91
C LEU A 110 -11.12 6.56 -8.69
N ARG A 111 -12.18 7.22 -8.25
CA ARG A 111 -12.20 8.63 -7.85
C ARG A 111 -12.35 8.68 -6.34
N PHE A 112 -11.53 9.48 -5.71
CA PHE A 112 -11.53 9.70 -4.27
C PHE A 112 -12.22 11.01 -3.90
N GLY A 113 -13.00 10.96 -2.84
CA GLY A 113 -13.54 12.13 -2.20
C GLY A 113 -12.53 12.83 -1.29
N GLU A 114 -13.00 13.76 -0.50
CA GLU A 114 -12.17 14.48 0.46
C GLU A 114 -11.51 13.54 1.47
N PHE A 115 -10.23 13.77 1.74
CA PHE A 115 -9.42 12.98 2.66
C PHE A 115 -9.62 13.44 4.10
N ALA A 116 -10.05 12.54 4.98
CA ALA A 116 -9.92 12.70 6.42
C ALA A 116 -8.45 12.53 6.81
N ARG A 117 -7.69 13.63 6.79
CA ARG A 117 -6.26 13.62 7.10
C ARG A 117 -6.05 13.54 8.61
N PRO A 118 -5.03 12.80 9.08
CA PRO A 118 -4.60 12.89 10.48
C PRO A 118 -4.20 14.34 10.82
N LYS A 119 -4.53 14.77 12.03
CA LYS A 119 -4.18 16.10 12.53
C LYS A 119 -2.67 16.28 12.70
N TYR A 120 -1.97 15.20 13.03
CA TYR A 120 -0.53 15.16 13.23
C TYR A 120 0.09 13.94 12.54
N ASP A 121 1.41 13.96 12.37
CA ASP A 121 2.17 12.81 11.85
C ASP A 121 1.88 11.56 12.69
N ILE A 122 1.54 10.45 12.04
CA ILE A 122 1.20 9.19 12.72
C ILE A 122 2.41 8.63 13.50
N MET A 123 3.62 8.87 13.03
CA MET A 123 4.83 8.45 13.69
C MET A 123 5.04 9.17 15.05
N GLY A 124 4.42 10.34 15.25
CA GLY A 124 4.58 11.09 16.49
C GLY A 124 6.04 11.33 16.84
N PRO A 125 6.48 11.00 18.08
CA PRO A 125 7.89 11.15 18.49
C PRO A 125 8.87 10.36 17.65
N PHE A 126 8.47 9.21 17.08
CA PHE A 126 9.35 8.38 16.25
C PHE A 126 9.78 9.08 14.94
N ALA A 127 9.03 10.07 14.48
CA ALA A 127 9.44 10.88 13.31
C ALA A 127 10.75 11.64 13.51
N TRP A 128 11.19 11.83 14.76
CA TRP A 128 12.41 12.54 15.13
C TRP A 128 13.62 11.62 15.33
N ILE A 129 13.43 10.28 15.28
CA ILE A 129 14.53 9.33 15.42
C ILE A 129 15.36 9.36 14.14
N PRO A 130 16.68 9.72 14.24
CA PRO A 130 17.58 9.64 13.09
C PRO A 130 17.69 8.18 12.60
N ALA A 131 17.85 8.01 11.29
CA ALA A 131 18.09 6.71 10.66
C ALA A 131 16.97 5.66 10.88
N MET A 132 15.72 6.12 11.01
CA MET A 132 14.58 5.20 10.94
C MET A 132 14.59 4.41 9.62
N GLU A 133 14.55 3.09 9.73
CA GLU A 133 14.57 2.19 8.58
C GLU A 133 13.37 2.42 7.65
N CYS A 134 12.20 2.67 8.24
CA CYS A 134 10.95 2.93 7.54
C CYS A 134 10.21 4.13 8.14
N ARG A 135 9.81 5.07 7.29
CA ARG A 135 8.91 6.16 7.64
C ARG A 135 7.52 5.83 7.14
N HIS A 136 6.58 5.70 8.06
CA HIS A 136 5.17 5.46 7.80
C HIS A 136 4.39 6.78 7.81
N THR A 137 3.53 7.01 6.82
CA THR A 137 2.73 8.23 6.68
C THR A 137 1.30 7.90 6.31
N VAL A 138 0.34 8.29 7.12
CA VAL A 138 -1.10 8.17 6.79
C VAL A 138 -1.54 9.46 6.10
N TYR A 139 -1.96 9.36 4.84
CA TYR A 139 -2.49 10.49 4.06
C TYR A 139 -3.98 10.69 4.25
N SER A 140 -4.72 9.60 4.44
CA SER A 140 -6.16 9.62 4.67
C SER A 140 -6.59 8.48 5.55
N MET A 141 -7.17 8.79 6.70
CA MET A 141 -7.78 7.81 7.60
C MET A 141 -9.07 7.24 7.00
N ARG A 142 -9.78 8.03 6.22
CA ARG A 142 -10.97 7.63 5.48
C ARG A 142 -11.28 8.64 4.38
N HIS A 143 -11.78 8.14 3.24
CA HIS A 143 -12.36 8.96 2.17
C HIS A 143 -13.41 8.14 1.40
N ARG A 144 -14.20 8.82 0.61
CA ARG A 144 -15.15 8.18 -0.30
C ARG A 144 -14.42 7.63 -1.53
N VAL A 145 -14.88 6.48 -2.02
CA VAL A 145 -14.41 5.87 -3.26
C VAL A 145 -15.57 5.61 -4.19
N ASP A 146 -15.43 6.06 -5.44
CA ASP A 146 -16.37 5.80 -6.54
C ASP A 146 -15.62 5.33 -7.78
N GLY A 147 -16.21 4.42 -8.56
CA GLY A 147 -15.64 3.90 -9.78
C GLY A 147 -15.61 2.38 -9.83
N TYR A 148 -14.69 1.83 -10.58
CA TYR A 148 -14.53 0.38 -10.67
C TYR A 148 -13.07 -0.03 -10.91
N LEU A 149 -12.76 -1.24 -10.49
CA LEU A 149 -11.57 -1.98 -10.90
C LEU A 149 -12.02 -3.31 -11.52
N ARG A 150 -11.40 -3.69 -12.62
CA ARG A 150 -11.56 -5.01 -13.24
C ARG A 150 -10.22 -5.74 -13.15
N VAL A 151 -10.25 -6.94 -12.61
CA VAL A 151 -9.11 -7.86 -12.55
C VAL A 151 -9.54 -9.13 -13.26
N ASP A 152 -9.02 -9.34 -14.46
CA ASP A 152 -9.47 -10.38 -15.40
C ASP A 152 -10.99 -10.28 -15.66
N GLN A 153 -11.76 -11.29 -15.30
CA GLN A 153 -13.21 -11.32 -15.45
C GLN A 153 -13.97 -10.67 -14.27
N GLU A 154 -13.28 -10.43 -13.17
CA GLU A 154 -13.89 -9.85 -11.97
C GLU A 154 -13.99 -8.33 -12.08
N LYS A 155 -15.18 -7.78 -11.86
CA LYS A 155 -15.42 -6.33 -11.78
C LYS A 155 -15.86 -5.95 -10.38
N LEU A 156 -15.01 -5.23 -9.67
CA LEU A 156 -15.30 -4.64 -8.36
C LEU A 156 -15.86 -3.22 -8.56
N ILE A 157 -17.08 -2.98 -8.11
CA ILE A 157 -17.77 -1.69 -8.23
C ILE A 157 -17.72 -0.99 -6.87
N PHE A 158 -17.33 0.28 -6.90
CA PHE A 158 -17.29 1.15 -5.72
C PHE A 158 -18.29 2.29 -5.92
N GLN A 159 -19.34 2.29 -5.11
CA GLN A 159 -20.35 3.34 -5.06
C GLN A 159 -20.45 3.84 -3.62
N LYS A 160 -19.94 5.03 -3.36
CA LYS A 160 -19.80 5.59 -2.00
C LYS A 160 -19.04 4.64 -1.05
N GLY A 161 -18.07 3.92 -1.61
CA GLY A 161 -17.19 3.02 -0.87
C GLY A 161 -16.31 3.77 0.13
N ALA A 162 -15.60 3.02 0.98
CA ALA A 162 -14.63 3.55 1.91
C ALA A 162 -13.22 3.36 1.37
N GLY A 163 -12.39 4.39 1.46
CA GLY A 163 -10.98 4.37 1.10
C GLY A 163 -10.08 4.77 2.26
N TYR A 164 -8.87 4.26 2.24
CA TYR A 164 -7.74 4.57 3.12
C TYR A 164 -6.49 4.76 2.27
N MET A 165 -5.62 5.65 2.67
CA MET A 165 -4.35 5.86 1.98
C MET A 165 -3.22 6.10 2.96
N GLU A 166 -2.14 5.36 2.79
CA GLU A 166 -0.87 5.54 3.48
C GLU A 166 0.30 5.47 2.51
N GLY A 167 1.49 5.73 2.99
CA GLY A 167 2.72 5.52 2.25
C GLY A 167 3.90 5.31 3.15
N ASP A 168 4.82 4.50 2.65
CA ASP A 168 6.05 4.14 3.33
C ASP A 168 7.25 4.53 2.49
N SER A 169 8.32 4.90 3.18
CA SER A 169 9.60 5.18 2.55
C SER A 169 10.74 4.89 3.51
N GLY A 170 11.85 4.41 2.99
CA GLY A 170 13.02 4.09 3.83
C GLY A 170 14.01 3.19 3.14
N HIS A 171 14.85 2.57 3.94
CA HIS A 171 15.89 1.66 3.48
C HIS A 171 15.45 0.19 3.56
N SER A 172 14.65 -0.14 4.56
CA SER A 172 14.09 -1.47 4.79
C SER A 172 12.79 -1.37 5.57
N PHE A 173 11.98 -2.42 5.55
CA PHE A 173 10.93 -2.60 6.55
C PHE A 173 11.55 -3.12 7.86
N PRO A 174 10.92 -2.85 9.01
CA PRO A 174 11.34 -3.44 10.29
C PRO A 174 11.38 -4.97 10.20
N GLU A 175 12.35 -5.59 10.87
CA GLU A 175 12.50 -7.06 10.86
C GLU A 175 11.23 -7.79 11.30
N LYS A 176 10.54 -7.23 12.30
CA LYS A 176 9.27 -7.74 12.83
C LYS A 176 8.28 -6.61 12.94
N TYR A 177 7.13 -6.78 12.32
CA TYR A 177 6.04 -5.84 12.45
C TYR A 177 4.68 -6.53 12.28
N ILE A 178 3.67 -5.90 12.88
CA ILE A 178 2.26 -6.21 12.66
C ILE A 178 1.59 -4.90 12.28
N TRP A 179 0.81 -4.95 11.21
CA TRP A 179 0.02 -3.81 10.76
C TRP A 179 -1.41 -4.28 10.46
N THR A 180 -2.38 -3.47 10.85
CA THR A 180 -3.79 -3.72 10.52
C THR A 180 -4.53 -2.41 10.29
N GLN A 181 -5.50 -2.46 9.38
CA GLN A 181 -6.41 -1.36 9.08
C GLN A 181 -7.82 -1.91 8.90
N GLN A 182 -8.81 -1.31 9.55
CA GLN A 182 -10.21 -1.70 9.51
C GLN A 182 -11.11 -0.51 9.23
N PHE A 183 -12.20 -0.76 8.48
CA PHE A 183 -13.30 0.18 8.36
C PHE A 183 -14.48 -0.27 9.21
N PHE A 184 -15.21 0.68 9.78
CA PHE A 184 -16.51 0.50 10.40
C PHE A 184 -17.48 1.59 9.91
N PRO A 185 -18.80 1.55 10.20
CA PRO A 185 -19.80 2.35 9.46
C PRO A 185 -19.48 3.83 9.27
N ARG A 186 -18.87 4.49 10.24
CA ARG A 186 -18.55 5.92 10.17
C ARG A 186 -17.08 6.24 10.37
N GLY A 187 -16.21 5.24 10.48
CA GLY A 187 -14.83 5.48 10.85
C GLY A 187 -13.87 4.45 10.32
N SER A 188 -12.67 4.50 10.85
CA SER A 188 -11.58 3.57 10.55
C SER A 188 -10.64 3.47 11.74
N PHE A 189 -9.94 2.37 11.80
CA PHE A 189 -8.90 2.07 12.77
C PHE A 189 -7.66 1.62 12.02
N MET A 190 -6.50 2.04 12.48
CA MET A 190 -5.23 1.49 12.05
C MET A 190 -4.30 1.38 13.25
N THR A 191 -3.53 0.33 13.29
CA THR A 191 -2.41 0.19 14.22
C THR A 191 -1.25 -0.53 13.55
N ALA A 192 -0.05 -0.08 13.87
CA ALA A 192 1.19 -0.74 13.52
C ALA A 192 2.03 -0.90 14.79
N ALA A 193 2.58 -2.09 14.99
CA ALA A 193 3.58 -2.38 16.01
C ALA A 193 4.81 -2.96 15.33
N ALA A 194 5.97 -2.41 15.59
CA ALA A 194 7.20 -2.80 14.92
C ALA A 194 8.40 -2.76 15.88
N THR A 195 9.40 -3.59 15.61
CA THR A 195 10.68 -3.48 16.27
C THR A 195 11.41 -2.24 15.77
N VAL A 196 11.71 -1.30 16.66
CA VAL A 196 12.47 -0.08 16.37
C VAL A 196 13.89 -0.27 16.90
N PRO A 197 14.90 -0.28 16.02
CA PRO A 197 16.28 -0.34 16.46
C PRO A 197 16.67 1.01 17.09
N LEU A 198 17.07 1.01 18.35
CA LEU A 198 17.62 2.17 19.05
C LEU A 198 18.97 1.79 19.65
N ALA A 199 20.05 2.22 19.00
CA ALA A 199 21.42 1.85 19.34
C ALA A 199 21.63 0.32 19.39
N LYS A 200 21.96 -0.23 20.56
CA LYS A 200 22.18 -1.68 20.77
C LYS A 200 20.95 -2.42 21.33
N VAL A 201 19.86 -1.71 21.57
CA VAL A 201 18.64 -2.26 22.18
C VAL A 201 17.46 -1.95 21.26
N GLY A 202 16.75 -3.00 20.84
CA GLY A 202 15.50 -2.84 20.12
C GLY A 202 14.32 -2.76 21.11
N PHE A 203 13.34 -1.94 20.81
CA PHE A 203 12.07 -1.94 21.52
C PHE A 203 10.90 -2.05 20.54
N THR A 204 9.75 -2.49 21.03
CA THR A 204 8.53 -2.51 20.21
C THR A 204 7.84 -1.15 20.29
N GLY A 205 7.88 -0.41 19.19
CA GLY A 205 7.11 0.81 19.02
C GLY A 205 5.72 0.49 18.47
N THR A 206 4.69 1.14 19.00
CA THR A 206 3.32 1.03 18.53
C THR A 206 2.80 2.41 18.17
N VAL A 207 2.15 2.52 17.01
CA VAL A 207 1.47 3.73 16.57
C VAL A 207 0.10 3.36 16.01
N GLY A 208 -0.87 4.27 16.13
CA GLY A 208 -2.17 4.02 15.56
C GLY A 208 -3.17 5.14 15.80
N PHE A 209 -4.35 4.97 15.20
CA PHE A 209 -5.47 5.85 15.38
C PHE A 209 -6.81 5.11 15.37
N LEU A 210 -7.79 5.70 16.03
CA LEU A 210 -9.21 5.42 15.88
C LEU A 210 -9.90 6.70 15.38
N PHE A 211 -10.44 6.67 14.16
CA PHE A 211 -11.20 7.78 13.57
C PHE A 211 -12.69 7.42 13.54
N THR A 212 -13.53 8.20 14.21
CA THR A 212 -14.96 7.94 14.34
C THR A 212 -15.83 8.69 13.33
N GLY A 213 -15.20 9.32 12.32
CA GLY A 213 -15.86 10.20 11.33
C GLY A 213 -15.98 11.66 11.80
N LYS A 214 -15.79 11.91 13.09
CA LYS A 214 -15.79 13.27 13.69
C LYS A 214 -14.55 13.54 14.54
N LYS A 215 -14.07 12.53 15.28
CA LYS A 215 -12.94 12.65 16.20
C LYS A 215 -11.86 11.65 15.84
N GLU A 216 -10.61 12.07 16.02
CA GLU A 216 -9.42 11.26 15.92
C GLU A 216 -8.90 11.01 17.32
N TYR A 217 -8.70 9.74 17.65
CA TYR A 217 -8.01 9.28 18.84
C TYR A 217 -6.73 8.61 18.40
N ARG A 218 -5.63 9.00 18.99
CA ARG A 218 -4.30 8.48 18.66
C ARG A 218 -3.70 7.77 19.86
N PHE A 219 -2.87 6.79 19.57
CA PHE A 219 -2.09 6.09 20.56
C PHE A 219 -0.70 5.79 19.99
N ALA A 220 0.29 5.87 20.85
CA ALA A 220 1.68 5.54 20.58
C ALA A 220 2.31 5.08 21.91
N THR A 221 3.31 4.20 21.85
CA THR A 221 4.13 3.78 23.01
C THR A 221 5.55 4.24 22.83
#